data_caf97ef0e612819ffc4751464c5b18c0
#
_entry.id   caf97ef0e612819ffc4751464c5b18c0
#
_cell.length_a   1.000
_cell.length_b   1.000
_cell.length_c   1.000
_cell.angle_alpha   90.00
_cell.angle_beta   90.00
_cell.angle_gamma   90.00
#
_symmetry.space_group_name_H-M   'P 1'
#
loop_
_entity.id
_entity.type
_entity.pdbx_description
1 polymer ?
#
loop_
_entity_poly.entity_id
_entity_poly.type
_entity_poly.pdbx_seq_one_letter_code
_entity_poly.pdbx_strand_id
1 'polypeptide(L)'
;AKKDKEKIYATVDSIAFSSASSSKDIEDCAKKAMKFASVKPDQIGLLEVCGSGSDVDDKFEMEGLTRVFSGDKPHCAIGSIKANIGHTFAASGMASLIKTALCLHHRFIPGVPQWESPKTEMNPGNSFYVPEDSRPWLIQPGMTKRFAGIDIIGQDQVCSNVILSEVPTELRKKIEIAEPGGVRLFILPGQEMTEIKKGLKDLGNDLNSGQDLVSTAHHYYRQYKKNNSKFAAVLLGSSRDELQKEIEAAKSGIDVSFSGNGDWRTPRGSNFSASPLSREGKVAFTYPGGFSAYVHCGRSLFQMYPGLHQLDEELMKQTGPSDKRQGSNYLSMLLQEERLFPRTLNCLSDNQLNELQEDFFNTPIAMFESGVSSAVLNTHVMRKGFGLEPDIAFGYSMGEISMLYGLGVWESMCNMSHVLNTSK
;
A
#
# COMPACT_ATOMS: atom_id res chain seq x y z
N ALA A 1 -11.92 12.98 21.80
CA ALA A 1 -11.85 12.64 20.38
C ALA A 1 -13.19 12.04 19.88
N LYS A 2 -13.62 10.87 20.39
CA LYS A 2 -14.87 10.23 19.91
C LYS A 2 -16.10 11.13 20.11
N LYS A 3 -16.24 11.75 21.29
CA LYS A 3 -17.33 12.68 21.63
C LYS A 3 -17.33 13.92 20.75
N ASP A 4 -16.14 14.44 20.44
CA ASP A 4 -15.95 15.67 19.67
C ASP A 4 -15.84 15.41 18.15
N LYS A 5 -16.03 14.14 17.72
CA LYS A 5 -15.91 13.69 16.31
C LYS A 5 -14.56 13.97 15.67
N GLU A 6 -13.51 14.05 16.48
CA GLU A 6 -12.14 14.20 16.00
C GLU A 6 -11.64 12.93 15.32
N LYS A 7 -10.68 13.10 14.40
CA LYS A 7 -10.05 11.98 13.71
C LYS A 7 -9.16 11.20 14.68
N ILE A 8 -9.42 9.90 14.81
CA ILE A 8 -8.60 8.99 15.62
C ILE A 8 -7.69 8.22 14.68
N TYR A 9 -6.38 8.29 14.89
CA TYR A 9 -5.38 7.62 14.05
C TYR A 9 -5.07 6.21 14.52
N ALA A 10 -4.95 6.01 15.83
CA ALA A 10 -4.68 4.72 16.46
C ALA A 10 -5.20 4.73 17.90
N THR A 11 -5.27 3.55 18.52
CA THR A 11 -5.56 3.40 19.95
C THR A 11 -4.27 3.03 20.67
N VAL A 12 -3.96 3.67 21.79
CA VAL A 12 -2.90 3.24 22.72
C VAL A 12 -3.54 2.22 23.66
N ASP A 13 -3.18 0.96 23.52
CA ASP A 13 -3.75 -0.13 24.31
C ASP A 13 -3.01 -0.30 25.64
N SER A 14 -1.69 -0.06 25.66
CA SER A 14 -0.89 -0.11 26.89
C SER A 14 0.40 0.70 26.80
N ILE A 15 0.93 1.05 27.96
CA ILE A 15 2.29 1.58 28.16
C ILE A 15 2.90 0.88 29.38
N ALA A 16 4.12 0.40 29.24
CA ALA A 16 4.92 -0.11 30.36
C ALA A 16 6.25 0.61 30.47
N PHE A 17 6.80 0.64 31.65
CA PHE A 17 8.10 1.23 31.96
C PHE A 17 8.95 0.25 32.76
N SER A 18 10.26 0.29 32.56
CA SER A 18 11.27 -0.45 33.31
C SER A 18 12.61 0.31 33.30
N SER A 19 13.60 -0.15 34.03
CA SER A 19 15.00 0.24 33.80
C SER A 19 15.44 -0.27 32.41
N ALA A 20 16.51 0.30 31.86
CA ALA A 20 17.13 -0.15 30.60
C ALA A 20 18.62 -0.47 30.86
N SER A 21 18.92 -1.08 31.98
CA SER A 21 20.30 -1.41 32.40
C SER A 21 20.79 -2.71 31.76
N SER A 22 19.90 -3.52 31.20
CA SER A 22 20.20 -4.80 30.56
C SER A 22 19.16 -5.18 29.50
N SER A 23 19.54 -6.10 28.61
CA SER A 23 18.61 -6.68 27.65
C SER A 23 17.43 -7.41 28.31
N LYS A 24 17.59 -7.85 29.55
CA LYS A 24 16.51 -8.45 30.35
C LYS A 24 15.46 -7.43 30.75
N ASP A 25 15.85 -6.22 31.07
CA ASP A 25 14.92 -5.15 31.43
C ASP A 25 14.04 -4.76 30.24
N ILE A 26 14.61 -4.73 29.03
CA ILE A 26 13.89 -4.48 27.77
C ILE A 26 12.89 -5.60 27.51
N GLU A 27 13.32 -6.86 27.65
CA GLU A 27 12.46 -8.04 27.53
C GLU A 27 11.26 -7.94 28.48
N ASP A 28 11.52 -7.63 29.76
CA ASP A 28 10.47 -7.57 30.80
C ASP A 28 9.52 -6.38 30.56
N CYS A 29 10.03 -5.24 30.10
CA CYS A 29 9.23 -4.09 29.71
C CYS A 29 8.26 -4.43 28.56
N ALA A 30 8.77 -5.03 27.48
CA ALA A 30 7.95 -5.42 26.36
C ALA A 30 6.90 -6.48 26.72
N LYS A 31 7.29 -7.50 27.48
CA LYS A 31 6.33 -8.52 27.99
C LYS A 31 5.24 -7.92 28.85
N LYS A 32 5.59 -6.96 29.70
CA LYS A 32 4.64 -6.25 30.57
C LYS A 32 3.65 -5.43 29.75
N ALA A 33 4.12 -4.68 28.75
CA ALA A 33 3.25 -3.92 27.84
C ALA A 33 2.27 -4.84 27.09
N MET A 34 2.76 -5.92 26.51
CA MET A 34 1.92 -6.89 25.79
C MET A 34 0.90 -7.56 26.70
N LYS A 35 1.29 -7.90 27.94
CA LYS A 35 0.37 -8.43 28.96
C LYS A 35 -0.75 -7.45 29.28
N PHE A 36 -0.45 -6.17 29.45
CA PHE A 36 -1.45 -5.13 29.73
C PHE A 36 -2.40 -4.92 28.56
N ALA A 37 -1.89 -5.02 27.32
CA ALA A 37 -2.70 -4.94 26.11
C ALA A 37 -3.46 -6.23 25.80
N SER A 38 -3.18 -7.34 26.48
CA SER A 38 -3.69 -8.69 26.16
C SER A 38 -3.33 -9.12 24.74
N VAL A 39 -2.12 -8.83 24.28
CA VAL A 39 -1.61 -9.09 22.93
C VAL A 39 -0.40 -10.04 23.03
N LYS A 40 -0.31 -10.98 22.10
CA LYS A 40 0.83 -11.88 21.97
C LYS A 40 1.87 -11.32 20.99
N PRO A 41 3.16 -11.73 21.09
CA PRO A 41 4.20 -11.29 20.17
C PRO A 41 3.90 -11.56 18.70
N ASP A 42 3.32 -12.70 18.37
CA ASP A 42 2.94 -13.10 17.01
C ASP A 42 1.82 -12.24 16.39
N GLN A 43 1.14 -11.42 17.20
CA GLN A 43 0.10 -10.51 16.77
C GLN A 43 0.64 -9.10 16.43
N ILE A 44 1.89 -8.80 16.82
CA ILE A 44 2.54 -7.51 16.52
C ILE A 44 3.15 -7.57 15.11
N GLY A 45 2.59 -6.84 14.19
CA GLY A 45 3.05 -6.83 12.79
C GLY A 45 4.09 -5.76 12.46
N LEU A 46 4.24 -4.75 13.34
CA LEU A 46 5.23 -3.68 13.22
C LEU A 46 5.80 -3.35 14.60
N LEU A 47 7.12 -3.30 14.70
CA LEU A 47 7.84 -2.82 15.88
C LEU A 47 8.73 -1.63 15.49
N GLU A 48 8.41 -0.49 16.01
CA GLU A 48 9.23 0.73 15.93
C GLU A 48 10.27 0.67 17.05
N VAL A 49 11.53 0.36 16.68
CA VAL A 49 12.63 0.24 17.65
C VAL A 49 13.27 1.58 17.94
N CYS A 50 13.92 1.69 19.10
CA CYS A 50 14.72 2.85 19.45
C CYS A 50 15.81 3.06 18.40
N GLY A 51 16.64 2.04 18.15
CA GLY A 51 17.68 2.10 17.12
C GLY A 51 18.53 3.35 17.26
N SER A 52 19.31 3.44 18.34
CA SER A 52 20.05 4.65 18.73
C SER A 52 21.20 4.98 17.78
N GLY A 53 21.69 3.98 17.02
CA GLY A 53 22.91 4.04 16.24
C GLY A 53 24.17 3.70 17.02
N SER A 54 24.05 3.44 18.33
CA SER A 54 25.10 2.92 19.19
C SER A 54 25.13 1.40 19.11
N ASP A 55 26.27 0.80 18.78
CA ASP A 55 26.40 -0.66 18.65
C ASP A 55 26.07 -1.38 19.96
N VAL A 56 26.38 -0.78 21.11
CA VAL A 56 26.11 -1.36 22.43
C VAL A 56 24.62 -1.31 22.75
N ASP A 57 24.00 -0.15 22.58
CA ASP A 57 22.59 0.06 22.92
C ASP A 57 21.67 -0.71 21.97
N ASP A 58 21.95 -0.66 20.66
CA ASP A 58 21.19 -1.36 19.65
C ASP A 58 21.28 -2.89 19.85
N LYS A 59 22.45 -3.40 20.27
CA LYS A 59 22.62 -4.81 20.63
C LYS A 59 21.77 -5.21 21.83
N PHE A 60 21.79 -4.43 22.91
CA PHE A 60 20.97 -4.68 24.10
C PHE A 60 19.48 -4.67 23.77
N GLU A 61 19.04 -3.69 22.98
CA GLU A 61 17.67 -3.58 22.53
C GLU A 61 17.25 -4.82 21.76
N MET A 62 18.01 -5.18 20.73
CA MET A 62 17.67 -6.32 19.87
C MET A 62 17.73 -7.66 20.59
N GLU A 63 18.69 -7.87 21.50
CA GLU A 63 18.74 -9.08 22.32
C GLU A 63 17.50 -9.22 23.22
N GLY A 64 17.06 -8.14 23.85
CA GLY A 64 15.85 -8.13 24.67
C GLY A 64 14.60 -8.42 23.87
N LEU A 65 14.43 -7.75 22.74
CA LEU A 65 13.28 -7.89 21.85
C LEU A 65 13.24 -9.29 21.19
N THR A 66 14.37 -9.83 20.76
CA THR A 66 14.45 -11.18 20.16
C THR A 66 13.98 -12.27 21.11
N ARG A 67 14.23 -12.14 22.41
CA ARG A 67 13.71 -13.10 23.41
C ARG A 67 12.19 -13.02 23.60
N VAL A 68 11.59 -11.88 23.29
CA VAL A 68 10.13 -11.71 23.33
C VAL A 68 9.49 -12.21 22.05
N PHE A 69 10.06 -11.85 20.92
CA PHE A 69 9.55 -12.17 19.59
C PHE A 69 10.24 -13.45 19.05
N SER A 70 9.98 -14.59 19.69
CA SER A 70 10.48 -15.88 19.23
C SER A 70 9.52 -16.49 18.23
N GLY A 71 10.00 -16.94 17.08
CA GLY A 71 9.19 -17.61 16.06
C GLY A 71 10.06 -18.17 14.93
N ASP A 72 9.47 -19.05 14.13
CA ASP A 72 10.17 -19.76 13.05
C ASP A 72 10.12 -19.03 11.71
N LYS A 73 9.29 -17.99 11.60
CA LYS A 73 9.08 -17.22 10.37
C LYS A 73 9.01 -15.73 10.65
N PRO A 74 9.52 -14.89 9.73
CA PRO A 74 9.39 -13.45 9.83
C PRO A 74 7.92 -13.00 9.76
N HIS A 75 7.45 -12.34 10.81
CA HIS A 75 6.08 -11.81 10.88
C HIS A 75 6.01 -10.35 11.33
N CYS A 76 7.03 -9.86 12.03
CA CYS A 76 7.09 -8.52 12.57
C CYS A 76 8.11 -7.66 11.79
N ALA A 77 7.63 -6.61 11.16
CA ALA A 77 8.50 -5.61 10.55
C ALA A 77 9.19 -4.80 11.63
N ILE A 78 10.48 -4.54 11.50
CA ILE A 78 11.20 -3.59 12.36
C ILE A 78 11.68 -2.38 11.56
N GLY A 79 11.66 -1.22 12.22
CA GLY A 79 12.19 0.02 11.66
C GLY A 79 12.34 1.08 12.74
N SER A 80 13.05 2.16 12.41
CA SER A 80 13.19 3.33 13.28
C SER A 80 12.98 4.60 12.49
N ILE A 81 12.18 5.52 13.04
CA ILE A 81 11.97 6.86 12.46
C ILE A 81 13.30 7.64 12.35
N LYS A 82 14.29 7.29 13.16
CA LYS A 82 15.60 7.92 13.13
C LYS A 82 16.33 7.73 11.80
N ALA A 83 16.02 6.65 11.07
CA ALA A 83 16.53 6.46 9.71
C ALA A 83 16.03 7.53 8.72
N ASN A 84 14.88 8.16 9.00
CA ASN A 84 14.29 9.20 8.15
C ASN A 84 14.66 10.62 8.58
N ILE A 85 14.66 10.91 9.89
CA ILE A 85 14.77 12.28 10.42
C ILE A 85 15.96 12.51 11.35
N GLY A 86 16.81 11.49 11.56
CA GLY A 86 17.90 11.54 12.54
C GLY A 86 17.42 11.36 13.98
N HIS A 87 18.35 11.39 14.91
CA HIS A 87 18.07 11.23 16.34
C HIS A 87 17.58 12.56 16.94
N THR A 88 16.31 12.64 17.27
CA THR A 88 15.65 13.84 17.82
C THR A 88 15.63 13.88 19.37
N PHE A 89 16.46 13.06 20.02
CA PHE A 89 16.60 12.96 21.50
C PHE A 89 15.25 12.80 22.21
N ALA A 90 14.90 13.70 23.09
CA ALA A 90 13.64 13.64 23.85
C ALA A 90 12.38 13.60 22.99
N ALA A 91 12.43 14.13 21.76
CA ALA A 91 11.30 14.12 20.84
C ALA A 91 11.17 12.79 20.05
N SER A 92 12.17 11.89 20.11
CA SER A 92 12.20 10.66 19.30
C SER A 92 11.04 9.72 19.61
N GLY A 93 10.69 9.56 20.88
CA GLY A 93 9.54 8.72 21.28
C GLY A 93 8.21 9.22 20.73
N MET A 94 8.00 10.54 20.67
CA MET A 94 6.81 11.13 20.08
C MET A 94 6.81 10.97 18.54
N ALA A 95 7.96 11.12 17.89
CA ALA A 95 8.11 10.87 16.46
C ALA A 95 7.79 9.41 16.10
N SER A 96 8.29 8.44 16.88
CA SER A 96 7.96 7.02 16.77
C SER A 96 6.46 6.75 16.95
N LEU A 97 5.84 7.41 17.94
CA LEU A 97 4.40 7.31 18.18
C LEU A 97 3.58 7.81 16.97
N ILE A 98 3.93 8.97 16.42
CA ILE A 98 3.26 9.55 15.26
C ILE A 98 3.42 8.64 14.04
N LYS A 99 4.65 8.19 13.72
CA LYS A 99 4.91 7.27 12.62
C LYS A 99 4.07 6.00 12.75
N THR A 100 4.11 5.35 13.91
CA THR A 100 3.39 4.09 14.15
C THR A 100 1.87 4.26 14.05
N ALA A 101 1.33 5.36 14.60
CA ALA A 101 -0.09 5.68 14.46
C ALA A 101 -0.50 5.92 13.00
N LEU A 102 0.34 6.58 12.21
CA LEU A 102 0.11 6.76 10.77
C LEU A 102 0.19 5.43 10.01
N CYS A 103 1.14 4.54 10.34
CA CYS A 103 1.23 3.19 9.75
C CYS A 103 -0.07 2.40 9.97
N LEU A 104 -0.61 2.40 11.18
CA LEU A 104 -1.89 1.76 11.51
C LEU A 104 -3.06 2.43 10.79
N HIS A 105 -3.06 3.77 10.72
CA HIS A 105 -4.10 4.53 10.04
C HIS A 105 -4.13 4.28 8.54
N HIS A 106 -2.98 4.29 7.89
CA HIS A 106 -2.87 4.08 6.45
C HIS A 106 -2.81 2.61 6.05
N ARG A 107 -2.68 1.68 7.03
CA ARG A 107 -2.53 0.24 6.79
C ARG A 107 -1.33 -0.07 5.88
N PHE A 108 -0.22 0.59 6.18
CA PHE A 108 0.99 0.53 5.35
C PHE A 108 2.24 0.48 6.23
N ILE A 109 3.18 -0.38 5.89
CA ILE A 109 4.48 -0.48 6.54
C ILE A 109 5.50 0.24 5.66
N PRO A 110 6.13 1.32 6.13
CA PRO A 110 7.11 2.05 5.34
C PRO A 110 8.41 1.27 5.23
N GLY A 111 9.11 1.44 4.11
CA GLY A 111 10.47 0.97 3.95
C GLY A 111 11.45 1.71 4.86
N VAL A 112 12.54 1.05 5.22
CA VAL A 112 13.64 1.66 5.98
C VAL A 112 14.68 2.17 4.97
N PRO A 113 14.87 3.50 4.87
CA PRO A 113 15.79 4.06 3.88
C PRO A 113 17.24 3.62 4.15
N GLN A 114 17.98 3.36 3.09
CA GLN A 114 19.40 3.01 3.13
C GLN A 114 19.73 1.73 3.97
N TRP A 115 18.72 0.89 4.16
CA TRP A 115 18.95 -0.41 4.80
C TRP A 115 19.59 -1.37 3.80
N GLU A 116 20.62 -2.10 4.25
CA GLU A 116 21.28 -3.15 3.45
C GLU A 116 21.21 -4.51 4.17
N SER A 117 21.67 -4.54 5.41
CA SER A 117 21.72 -5.77 6.22
C SER A 117 21.89 -5.42 7.70
N PRO A 118 21.55 -6.34 8.62
CA PRO A 118 21.88 -6.17 10.02
C PRO A 118 23.40 -6.17 10.23
N LYS A 119 23.85 -5.44 11.24
CA LYS A 119 25.27 -5.52 11.68
C LYS A 119 25.60 -6.95 12.11
N THR A 120 26.83 -7.39 11.82
CA THR A 120 27.29 -8.78 12.05
C THR A 120 27.09 -9.25 13.50
N GLU A 121 27.13 -8.33 14.47
CA GLU A 121 26.97 -8.64 15.88
C GLU A 121 25.51 -8.66 16.37
N MET A 122 24.57 -8.25 15.50
CA MET A 122 23.13 -8.24 15.79
C MET A 122 22.51 -9.51 15.25
N ASN A 123 21.94 -10.33 16.12
CA ASN A 123 21.09 -11.46 15.72
C ASN A 123 19.63 -11.13 16.02
N PRO A 124 18.88 -10.58 15.07
CA PRO A 124 17.48 -10.20 15.28
C PRO A 124 16.52 -11.40 15.36
N GLY A 125 17.04 -12.64 15.29
CA GLY A 125 16.20 -13.84 15.27
C GLY A 125 15.39 -14.00 13.97
N ASN A 126 14.56 -15.04 13.93
CA ASN A 126 13.80 -15.38 12.72
C ASN A 126 12.43 -14.69 12.62
N SER A 127 12.01 -13.97 13.66
CA SER A 127 10.66 -13.36 13.71
C SER A 127 10.57 -12.01 13.04
N PHE A 128 11.70 -11.33 12.86
CA PHE A 128 11.79 -9.99 12.31
C PHE A 128 12.15 -9.98 10.84
N TYR A 129 11.70 -8.94 10.16
CA TYR A 129 12.18 -8.55 8.83
C TYR A 129 12.29 -7.03 8.75
N VAL A 130 13.12 -6.54 7.86
CA VAL A 130 13.23 -5.10 7.56
C VAL A 130 12.69 -4.84 6.17
N PRO A 131 11.61 -4.06 6.03
CA PRO A 131 11.08 -3.73 4.73
C PRO A 131 12.04 -2.78 4.02
N GLU A 132 12.61 -3.21 2.90
CA GLU A 132 13.40 -2.38 2.02
C GLU A 132 12.51 -1.32 1.36
N ASP A 133 11.38 -1.77 0.88
CA ASP A 133 10.34 -0.96 0.25
C ASP A 133 9.06 -0.92 1.09
N SER A 134 8.36 0.21 0.99
CA SER A 134 7.05 0.33 1.63
C SER A 134 6.06 -0.68 1.08
N ARG A 135 5.27 -1.31 1.94
CA ARG A 135 4.35 -2.40 1.57
C ARG A 135 2.98 -2.27 2.23
N PRO A 136 1.91 -2.83 1.62
CA PRO A 136 0.61 -2.90 2.29
C PRO A 136 0.72 -3.74 3.55
N TRP A 137 0.05 -3.28 4.60
CA TRP A 137 -0.06 -4.04 5.85
C TRP A 137 -1.36 -4.83 5.84
N LEU A 138 -1.34 -6.01 5.26
CA LEU A 138 -2.49 -6.90 5.25
C LEU A 138 -2.69 -7.50 6.66
N ILE A 139 -3.95 -7.75 7.03
CA ILE A 139 -4.25 -8.43 8.29
C ILE A 139 -3.90 -9.91 8.16
N GLN A 140 -3.20 -10.45 9.15
CA GLN A 140 -2.84 -11.87 9.17
C GLN A 140 -4.08 -12.75 9.47
N PRO A 141 -4.11 -13.97 8.94
CA PRO A 141 -5.19 -14.90 9.22
C PRO A 141 -5.46 -15.08 10.73
N GLY A 142 -6.73 -15.03 11.13
CA GLY A 142 -7.14 -15.13 12.53
C GLY A 142 -7.11 -13.82 13.33
N MET A 143 -6.61 -12.72 12.74
CA MET A 143 -6.58 -11.40 13.37
C MET A 143 -7.78 -10.56 12.95
N THR A 144 -8.28 -9.74 13.86
CA THR A 144 -9.40 -8.80 13.59
C THR A 144 -8.94 -7.35 13.45
N LYS A 145 -7.74 -7.03 13.89
CA LYS A 145 -7.11 -5.71 13.80
C LYS A 145 -5.59 -5.83 13.82
N ARG A 146 -4.91 -4.78 13.37
CA ARG A 146 -3.46 -4.67 13.37
C ARG A 146 -2.97 -4.16 14.72
N PHE A 147 -1.82 -4.69 15.17
CA PHE A 147 -1.11 -4.21 16.35
C PHE A 147 0.31 -3.80 16.01
N ALA A 148 0.79 -2.75 16.65
CA ALA A 148 2.17 -2.30 16.58
C ALA A 148 2.75 -2.11 17.98
N GLY A 149 4.05 -2.32 18.09
CA GLY A 149 4.83 -1.98 19.28
C GLY A 149 5.77 -0.82 19.02
N ILE A 150 6.09 -0.07 20.07
CA ILE A 150 7.15 0.93 20.04
C ILE A 150 8.06 0.65 21.22
N ASP A 151 9.36 0.52 20.98
CA ASP A 151 10.36 0.45 22.03
C ASP A 151 11.12 1.78 22.12
N ILE A 152 11.21 2.33 23.31
CA ILE A 152 11.81 3.64 23.56
C ILE A 152 12.80 3.48 24.70
N ILE A 153 14.04 3.87 24.48
CA ILE A 153 15.10 3.90 25.50
C ILE A 153 15.52 5.35 25.71
N GLY A 154 15.34 5.83 26.92
CA GLY A 154 15.73 7.18 27.34
C GLY A 154 17.21 7.25 27.75
N GLN A 155 17.77 8.46 27.72
CA GLN A 155 19.14 8.72 28.18
C GLN A 155 19.34 8.49 29.69
N ASP A 156 18.25 8.49 30.45
CA ASP A 156 18.19 8.22 31.90
C ASP A 156 18.16 6.70 32.20
N GLN A 157 18.42 5.85 31.22
CA GLN A 157 18.35 4.40 31.37
C GLN A 157 16.95 3.88 31.76
N VAL A 158 15.92 4.56 31.35
CA VAL A 158 14.54 4.09 31.44
C VAL A 158 14.08 3.63 30.06
N CYS A 159 13.54 2.42 29.98
CA CYS A 159 12.83 1.98 28.78
C CYS A 159 11.33 2.10 28.97
N SER A 160 10.64 2.36 27.88
CA SER A 160 9.19 2.24 27.81
C SER A 160 8.80 1.47 26.55
N ASN A 161 7.79 0.62 26.68
CA ASN A 161 7.23 -0.09 25.57
C ASN A 161 5.73 0.25 25.45
N VAL A 162 5.30 0.62 24.24
CA VAL A 162 3.94 1.08 23.96
C VAL A 162 3.32 0.14 22.96
N ILE A 163 2.10 -0.35 23.23
CA ILE A 163 1.32 -1.14 22.29
C ILE A 163 0.19 -0.29 21.73
N LEU A 164 0.12 -0.22 20.42
CA LEU A 164 -0.94 0.45 19.70
C LEU A 164 -1.74 -0.55 18.86
N SER A 165 -3.01 -0.21 18.63
CA SER A 165 -3.85 -0.95 17.71
C SER A 165 -4.57 -0.06 16.72
N GLU A 166 -5.00 -0.68 15.63
CA GLU A 166 -5.85 -0.07 14.63
C GLU A 166 -7.20 0.34 15.22
N VAL A 167 -7.68 1.50 14.80
CA VAL A 167 -9.00 2.00 15.19
C VAL A 167 -10.08 1.13 14.55
N PRO A 168 -11.15 0.72 15.28
CA PRO A 168 -12.29 0.02 14.71
C PRO A 168 -12.88 0.74 13.50
N THR A 169 -13.32 -0.04 12.51
CA THR A 169 -13.78 0.48 11.21
C THR A 169 -14.91 1.50 11.34
N GLU A 170 -15.82 1.32 12.31
CA GLU A 170 -16.96 2.23 12.55
C GLU A 170 -16.54 3.64 13.02
N LEU A 171 -15.34 3.75 13.60
CA LEU A 171 -14.78 5.02 14.07
C LEU A 171 -13.84 5.67 13.06
N ARG A 172 -13.59 5.00 11.96
CA ARG A 172 -12.62 5.40 10.96
C ARG A 172 -13.28 6.27 9.90
N LYS A 173 -12.76 7.48 9.69
CA LYS A 173 -13.15 8.25 8.50
C LYS A 173 -12.57 7.53 7.27
N LYS A 174 -13.39 7.30 6.25
CA LYS A 174 -12.95 6.72 4.98
C LYS A 174 -11.78 7.52 4.42
N ILE A 175 -10.68 6.83 4.13
CA ILE A 175 -9.61 7.35 3.29
C ILE A 175 -9.91 6.80 1.91
N GLU A 176 -10.40 7.64 1.01
CA GLU A 176 -10.79 7.19 -0.34
C GLU A 176 -9.56 7.06 -1.24
N ILE A 177 -8.62 8.00 -1.14
CA ILE A 177 -7.37 7.99 -1.90
C ILE A 177 -6.29 8.55 -0.97
N ALA A 178 -5.16 7.83 -0.82
CA ALA A 178 -3.98 8.39 -0.19
C ALA A 178 -3.16 9.15 -1.26
N GLU A 179 -2.47 10.20 -0.86
CA GLU A 179 -1.57 10.92 -1.77
C GLU A 179 -0.32 10.06 -2.03
N PRO A 180 -0.19 9.41 -3.19
CA PRO A 180 1.04 8.75 -3.53
C PRO A 180 2.04 9.79 -4.03
N GLY A 181 3.27 9.70 -3.64
CA GLY A 181 4.35 10.24 -4.45
C GLY A 181 4.29 9.54 -5.82
N GLY A 182 4.44 10.25 -6.93
CA GLY A 182 4.42 9.63 -8.24
C GLY A 182 3.68 10.44 -9.31
N VAL A 183 3.33 9.74 -10.39
CA VAL A 183 2.69 10.35 -11.56
C VAL A 183 1.29 10.86 -11.21
N ARG A 184 0.99 12.10 -11.55
CA ARG A 184 -0.31 12.75 -11.38
C ARG A 184 -0.97 13.00 -12.71
N LEU A 185 -2.30 13.01 -12.68
CA LEU A 185 -3.17 13.19 -13.83
C LEU A 185 -3.70 14.62 -13.87
N PHE A 186 -3.50 15.29 -14.99
CA PHE A 186 -4.06 16.61 -15.28
C PHE A 186 -4.97 16.50 -16.50
N ILE A 187 -6.27 16.78 -16.30
CA ILE A 187 -7.27 16.68 -17.35
C ILE A 187 -7.70 18.07 -17.74
N LEU A 188 -7.50 18.42 -18.99
CA LEU A 188 -7.83 19.72 -19.57
C LEU A 188 -9.05 19.57 -20.47
N PRO A 189 -10.26 19.93 -19.98
CA PRO A 189 -11.48 19.84 -20.75
C PRO A 189 -11.63 20.99 -21.75
N GLY A 190 -12.34 20.76 -22.86
CA GLY A 190 -12.68 21.82 -23.80
C GLY A 190 -13.73 21.39 -24.83
N GLN A 191 -14.49 22.35 -25.35
CA GLN A 191 -15.42 22.15 -26.47
C GLN A 191 -14.73 22.33 -27.81
N GLU A 192 -13.65 23.11 -27.83
CA GLU A 192 -12.89 23.47 -29.01
C GLU A 192 -11.37 23.39 -28.74
N MET A 193 -10.59 23.33 -29.83
CA MET A 193 -9.13 23.33 -29.79
C MET A 193 -8.56 24.52 -29.00
N THR A 194 -9.16 25.68 -29.16
CA THR A 194 -8.77 26.94 -28.49
C THR A 194 -8.86 26.85 -26.97
N GLU A 195 -9.89 26.15 -26.43
CA GLU A 195 -10.08 25.94 -25.00
C GLU A 195 -9.04 24.96 -24.44
N ILE A 196 -8.74 23.88 -25.17
CA ILE A 196 -7.69 22.95 -24.77
C ILE A 196 -6.32 23.66 -24.73
N LYS A 197 -6.00 24.46 -25.76
CA LYS A 197 -4.75 25.25 -25.79
C LYS A 197 -4.68 26.27 -24.68
N LYS A 198 -5.80 26.92 -24.35
CA LYS A 198 -5.88 27.82 -23.20
C LYS A 198 -5.60 27.03 -21.90
N GLY A 199 -6.22 25.86 -21.71
CA GLY A 199 -5.97 24.98 -20.56
C GLY A 199 -4.49 24.60 -20.41
N LEU A 200 -3.79 24.31 -21.53
CA LEU A 200 -2.34 24.05 -21.49
C LEU A 200 -1.54 25.28 -21.03
N LYS A 201 -1.90 26.45 -21.49
CA LYS A 201 -1.25 27.70 -21.08
C LYS A 201 -1.49 28.00 -19.60
N ASP A 202 -2.74 27.85 -19.16
CA ASP A 202 -3.13 28.08 -17.76
C ASP A 202 -2.40 27.08 -16.83
N LEU A 203 -2.33 25.80 -17.18
CA LEU A 203 -1.56 24.81 -16.44
C LEU A 203 -0.07 25.18 -16.36
N GLY A 204 0.53 25.63 -17.48
CA GLY A 204 1.92 26.09 -17.48
C GLY A 204 2.15 27.28 -16.53
N ASN A 205 1.22 28.23 -16.46
CA ASN A 205 1.25 29.35 -15.53
C ASN A 205 1.12 28.89 -14.07
N ASP A 206 0.21 27.98 -13.80
CA ASP A 206 0.01 27.43 -12.45
C ASP A 206 1.26 26.68 -11.96
N LEU A 207 1.93 25.93 -12.83
CA LEU A 207 3.21 25.30 -12.51
C LEU A 207 4.30 26.31 -12.16
N ASN A 208 4.34 27.43 -12.86
CA ASN A 208 5.33 28.50 -12.62
C ASN A 208 5.02 29.32 -11.36
N SER A 209 3.77 29.36 -10.91
CA SER A 209 3.35 30.09 -9.70
C SER A 209 3.81 29.46 -8.38
N GLY A 210 4.40 28.27 -8.43
CA GLY A 210 4.86 27.57 -7.24
C GLY A 210 3.79 26.77 -6.51
N GLN A 211 2.56 26.66 -7.04
CA GLN A 211 1.50 25.86 -6.43
C GLN A 211 1.89 24.37 -6.31
N ASP A 212 1.42 23.72 -5.27
CA ASP A 212 1.63 22.30 -5.08
C ASP A 212 0.96 21.47 -6.19
N LEU A 213 1.69 20.47 -6.70
CA LEU A 213 1.22 19.64 -7.82
C LEU A 213 -0.05 18.84 -7.50
N VAL A 214 -0.23 18.42 -6.25
CA VAL A 214 -1.41 17.65 -5.82
C VAL A 214 -2.64 18.56 -5.87
N SER A 215 -2.54 19.73 -5.27
CA SER A 215 -3.60 20.73 -5.26
C SER A 215 -3.97 21.18 -6.68
N THR A 216 -2.96 21.34 -7.54
CA THR A 216 -3.15 21.69 -8.96
C THR A 216 -3.88 20.54 -9.70
N ALA A 217 -3.45 19.29 -9.55
CA ALA A 217 -4.11 18.14 -10.18
C ALA A 217 -5.59 18.02 -9.73
N HIS A 218 -5.86 18.20 -8.44
CA HIS A 218 -7.22 18.20 -7.90
C HIS A 218 -8.07 19.35 -8.47
N HIS A 219 -7.48 20.53 -8.67
CA HIS A 219 -8.17 21.67 -9.28
C HIS A 219 -8.63 21.33 -10.70
N TYR A 220 -7.75 20.81 -11.56
CA TYR A 220 -8.06 20.44 -12.94
C TYR A 220 -9.06 19.28 -13.01
N TYR A 221 -8.94 18.28 -12.13
CA TYR A 221 -9.92 17.20 -12.03
C TYR A 221 -11.32 17.69 -11.67
N ARG A 222 -11.44 18.65 -10.73
CA ARG A 222 -12.72 19.24 -10.35
C ARG A 222 -13.33 20.07 -11.49
N GLN A 223 -12.51 20.77 -12.26
CA GLN A 223 -12.95 21.48 -13.46
C GLN A 223 -13.51 20.50 -14.48
N TYR A 224 -12.78 19.43 -14.77
CA TYR A 224 -13.23 18.37 -15.68
C TYR A 224 -14.58 17.76 -15.26
N LYS A 225 -14.74 17.41 -14.00
CA LYS A 225 -16.00 16.86 -13.48
C LYS A 225 -17.22 17.78 -13.62
N LYS A 226 -17.01 19.09 -13.63
CA LYS A 226 -18.08 20.07 -13.77
C LYS A 226 -18.45 20.36 -15.23
N ASN A 227 -17.56 20.06 -16.15
CA ASN A 227 -17.70 20.36 -17.57
C ASN A 227 -18.22 19.14 -18.35
N ASN A 228 -19.23 19.38 -19.18
CA ASN A 228 -19.66 18.38 -20.16
C ASN A 228 -18.92 18.63 -21.48
N SER A 229 -17.59 18.42 -21.45
CA SER A 229 -16.71 18.76 -22.56
C SER A 229 -16.70 17.70 -23.64
N LYS A 230 -16.62 18.15 -24.90
CA LYS A 230 -16.47 17.25 -26.05
C LYS A 230 -15.08 16.60 -26.09
N PHE A 231 -14.06 17.35 -25.71
CA PHE A 231 -12.66 16.92 -25.73
C PHE A 231 -12.04 17.00 -24.33
N ALA A 232 -11.03 16.18 -24.11
CA ALA A 232 -10.16 16.27 -22.94
C ALA A 232 -8.72 15.91 -23.31
N ALA A 233 -7.79 16.81 -23.04
CA ALA A 233 -6.37 16.46 -23.08
C ALA A 233 -5.94 15.96 -21.70
N VAL A 234 -5.21 14.85 -21.68
CA VAL A 234 -4.71 14.20 -20.48
C VAL A 234 -3.20 14.30 -20.45
N LEU A 235 -2.67 14.92 -19.41
CA LEU A 235 -1.24 15.03 -19.17
C LEU A 235 -0.85 14.27 -17.90
N LEU A 236 0.28 13.60 -17.95
CA LEU A 236 0.85 12.83 -16.85
C LEU A 236 2.23 13.35 -16.47
N GLY A 237 2.48 13.50 -15.17
CA GLY A 237 3.80 13.89 -14.68
C GLY A 237 3.93 13.76 -13.18
N SER A 238 5.14 13.47 -12.72
CA SER A 238 5.50 13.34 -11.30
C SER A 238 6.24 14.58 -10.76
N SER A 239 6.75 15.42 -11.67
CA SER A 239 7.46 16.65 -11.34
C SER A 239 7.03 17.79 -12.25
N ARG A 240 7.38 19.03 -11.87
CA ARG A 240 7.13 20.23 -12.69
C ARG A 240 7.85 20.16 -14.01
N ASP A 241 9.10 19.73 -14.02
CA ASP A 241 9.93 19.63 -15.23
C ASP A 241 9.36 18.62 -16.21
N GLU A 242 8.86 17.51 -15.71
CA GLU A 242 8.17 16.49 -16.53
C GLU A 242 6.90 17.05 -17.15
N LEU A 243 6.04 17.69 -16.35
CA LEU A 243 4.80 18.29 -16.85
C LEU A 243 5.05 19.39 -17.85
N GLN A 244 6.09 20.20 -17.65
CA GLN A 244 6.46 21.23 -18.62
C GLN A 244 6.82 20.63 -19.98
N LYS A 245 7.56 19.52 -20.01
CA LYS A 245 7.87 18.78 -21.23
C LYS A 245 6.61 18.21 -21.90
N GLU A 246 5.70 17.64 -21.10
CA GLU A 246 4.43 17.14 -21.61
C GLU A 246 3.53 18.25 -22.17
N ILE A 247 3.49 19.43 -21.54
CA ILE A 247 2.78 20.62 -22.05
C ILE A 247 3.35 21.08 -23.40
N GLU A 248 4.68 21.16 -23.52
CA GLU A 248 5.30 21.54 -24.79
C GLU A 248 5.02 20.52 -25.90
N ALA A 249 5.11 19.23 -25.59
CA ALA A 249 4.75 18.16 -26.53
C ALA A 249 3.26 18.23 -26.93
N ALA A 250 2.36 18.53 -25.97
CA ALA A 250 0.93 18.62 -26.22
C ALA A 250 0.55 19.79 -27.17
N LYS A 251 1.26 20.91 -27.12
CA LYS A 251 0.97 22.05 -27.98
C LYS A 251 0.99 21.70 -29.45
N SER A 252 2.02 20.99 -29.91
CA SER A 252 2.11 20.54 -31.31
C SER A 252 1.26 19.29 -31.57
N GLY A 253 1.18 18.37 -30.60
CA GLY A 253 0.43 17.13 -30.74
C GLY A 253 -1.08 17.33 -30.92
N ILE A 254 -1.65 18.31 -30.22
CA ILE A 254 -3.07 18.67 -30.36
C ILE A 254 -3.38 19.22 -31.75
N ASP A 255 -2.48 20.06 -32.31
CA ASP A 255 -2.65 20.55 -33.68
C ASP A 255 -2.63 19.42 -34.70
N VAL A 256 -1.73 18.46 -34.53
CA VAL A 256 -1.62 17.28 -35.39
C VAL A 256 -2.91 16.45 -35.31
N SER A 257 -3.46 16.22 -34.12
CA SER A 257 -4.71 15.47 -33.94
C SER A 257 -5.90 16.18 -34.61
N PHE A 258 -6.05 17.47 -34.45
CA PHE A 258 -7.12 18.24 -35.10
C PHE A 258 -6.98 18.33 -36.63
N SER A 259 -5.77 18.16 -37.14
CA SER A 259 -5.52 18.08 -38.60
C SER A 259 -5.88 16.71 -39.20
N GLY A 260 -6.42 15.78 -38.41
CA GLY A 260 -6.84 14.47 -38.89
C GLY A 260 -5.71 13.43 -38.99
N ASN A 261 -4.54 13.72 -38.43
CA ASN A 261 -3.38 12.81 -38.46
C ASN A 261 -3.32 11.82 -37.27
N GLY A 262 -4.47 11.50 -36.69
CA GLY A 262 -4.59 10.53 -35.60
C GLY A 262 -4.53 11.13 -34.19
N ASP A 263 -4.51 10.25 -33.20
CA ASP A 263 -4.41 10.63 -31.79
C ASP A 263 -2.98 11.00 -31.41
N TRP A 264 -2.84 12.01 -30.56
CA TRP A 264 -1.55 12.33 -29.97
C TRP A 264 -1.32 11.50 -28.69
N ARG A 265 -0.12 10.92 -28.57
CA ARG A 265 0.30 10.20 -27.35
C ARG A 265 1.78 10.40 -27.11
N THR A 266 2.16 10.40 -25.82
CA THR A 266 3.57 10.38 -25.40
C THR A 266 3.94 9.01 -24.81
N PRO A 267 5.24 8.66 -24.74
CA PRO A 267 5.70 7.46 -24.06
C PRO A 267 5.30 7.39 -22.58
N ARG A 268 5.07 8.54 -21.94
CA ARG A 268 4.62 8.65 -20.56
C ARG A 268 3.12 8.32 -20.40
N GLY A 269 2.35 8.34 -21.46
CA GLY A 269 0.92 8.08 -21.49
C GLY A 269 0.03 9.34 -21.56
N SER A 270 0.60 10.54 -21.62
CA SER A 270 -0.19 11.73 -21.96
C SER A 270 -0.80 11.56 -23.34
N ASN A 271 -2.07 11.97 -23.50
CA ASN A 271 -2.79 11.73 -24.74
C ASN A 271 -3.88 12.76 -25.01
N PHE A 272 -4.24 12.86 -26.29
CA PHE A 272 -5.37 13.61 -26.78
C PHE A 272 -5.92 12.98 -28.06
N SER A 273 -7.26 12.94 -28.18
CA SER A 273 -7.96 12.55 -29.42
C SER A 273 -8.87 13.70 -29.86
N ALA A 274 -8.80 14.04 -31.15
CA ALA A 274 -9.73 14.97 -31.80
C ALA A 274 -11.04 14.27 -32.25
N SER A 275 -11.10 12.93 -32.17
CA SER A 275 -12.25 12.10 -32.46
C SER A 275 -12.56 11.13 -31.32
N PRO A 276 -12.78 11.65 -30.09
CA PRO A 276 -13.02 10.76 -28.96
C PRO A 276 -14.35 10.02 -29.13
N LEU A 277 -14.38 8.74 -28.76
CA LEU A 277 -15.62 7.94 -28.75
C LEU A 277 -16.63 8.50 -27.74
N SER A 278 -16.16 9.30 -26.77
CA SER A 278 -16.98 9.97 -25.78
C SER A 278 -17.92 9.00 -25.05
N ARG A 279 -19.15 9.44 -24.76
CA ARG A 279 -20.15 8.62 -24.05
C ARG A 279 -20.86 7.59 -24.95
N GLU A 280 -20.68 7.69 -26.26
CA GLU A 280 -21.21 6.72 -27.24
C GLU A 280 -20.30 5.50 -27.37
N GLY A 281 -19.04 5.62 -26.91
CA GLY A 281 -18.09 4.53 -26.90
C GLY A 281 -18.48 3.44 -25.89
N LYS A 282 -18.16 2.20 -26.25
CA LYS A 282 -18.32 1.02 -25.40
C LYS A 282 -17.06 0.74 -24.61
N VAL A 283 -17.21 0.31 -23.36
CA VAL A 283 -16.11 -0.08 -22.49
C VAL A 283 -16.00 -1.60 -22.46
N ALA A 284 -14.83 -2.13 -22.81
CA ALA A 284 -14.53 -3.55 -22.70
C ALA A 284 -13.47 -3.77 -21.60
N PHE A 285 -13.77 -4.66 -20.66
CA PHE A 285 -12.77 -5.15 -19.72
C PHE A 285 -12.14 -6.42 -20.26
N THR A 286 -10.79 -6.42 -20.33
CA THR A 286 -10.02 -7.57 -20.78
C THR A 286 -9.20 -8.11 -19.60
N TYR A 287 -9.25 -9.43 -19.42
CA TYR A 287 -8.60 -10.10 -18.31
C TYR A 287 -7.45 -10.97 -18.83
N PRO A 288 -6.23 -10.80 -18.28
CA PRO A 288 -5.07 -11.55 -18.73
C PRO A 288 -5.19 -13.03 -18.35
N GLY A 289 -4.50 -13.88 -19.10
CA GLY A 289 -4.32 -15.28 -18.74
C GLY A 289 -3.39 -15.50 -17.56
N GLY A 290 -2.81 -16.70 -17.45
CA GLY A 290 -1.84 -17.05 -16.42
C GLY A 290 -0.58 -16.17 -16.44
N PHE A 291 0.19 -16.23 -15.36
CA PHE A 291 1.46 -15.50 -15.20
C PHE A 291 1.34 -13.97 -15.24
N SER A 292 0.22 -13.44 -14.75
CA SER A 292 -0.03 -12.00 -14.66
C SER A 292 0.39 -11.37 -13.33
N ALA A 293 0.73 -12.18 -12.32
CA ALA A 293 1.26 -11.72 -11.05
C ALA A 293 2.81 -11.85 -11.01
N TYR A 294 3.45 -10.98 -10.27
CA TYR A 294 4.91 -10.92 -10.09
C TYR A 294 5.25 -10.37 -8.72
N VAL A 295 6.47 -10.62 -8.24
CA VAL A 295 6.93 -10.10 -6.94
C VAL A 295 6.75 -8.57 -6.89
N HIS A 296 6.18 -8.06 -5.80
CA HIS A 296 5.76 -6.67 -5.58
C HIS A 296 4.54 -6.20 -6.40
N CYS A 297 3.85 -7.09 -7.11
CA CYS A 297 2.61 -6.76 -7.82
C CYS A 297 1.55 -6.17 -6.88
N GLY A 298 0.91 -5.06 -7.30
CA GLY A 298 -0.18 -4.44 -6.55
C GLY A 298 0.24 -3.58 -5.35
N ARG A 299 1.53 -3.46 -5.03
CA ARG A 299 2.03 -2.66 -3.90
C ARG A 299 1.51 -1.22 -3.92
N SER A 300 1.68 -0.53 -5.03
CA SER A 300 1.23 0.86 -5.20
C SER A 300 -0.29 0.99 -5.19
N LEU A 301 -1.01 -0.05 -5.60
CA LEU A 301 -2.46 -0.04 -5.65
C LEU A 301 -3.07 0.15 -4.25
N PHE A 302 -2.57 -0.57 -3.24
CA PHE A 302 -3.01 -0.40 -1.84
C PHE A 302 -2.62 0.96 -1.25
N GLN A 303 -1.49 1.52 -1.67
CA GLN A 303 -1.07 2.86 -1.26
C GLN A 303 -2.00 3.93 -1.83
N MET A 304 -2.34 3.82 -3.11
CA MET A 304 -3.22 4.75 -3.80
C MET A 304 -4.68 4.62 -3.37
N TYR A 305 -5.14 3.40 -3.11
CA TYR A 305 -6.52 3.07 -2.79
C TYR A 305 -6.63 2.31 -1.46
N PRO A 306 -6.49 2.98 -0.31
CA PRO A 306 -6.58 2.33 1.01
C PRO A 306 -7.91 1.63 1.26
N GLY A 307 -8.95 1.99 0.53
CA GLY A 307 -10.26 1.31 0.54
C GLY A 307 -10.18 -0.17 0.15
N LEU A 308 -9.15 -0.59 -0.57
CA LEU A 308 -8.92 -2.01 -0.92
C LEU A 308 -8.75 -2.91 0.30
N HIS A 309 -8.25 -2.39 1.40
CA HIS A 309 -8.21 -3.14 2.65
C HIS A 309 -9.61 -3.49 3.22
N GLN A 310 -10.67 -2.83 2.75
CA GLN A 310 -12.06 -3.16 3.14
C GLN A 310 -12.62 -4.35 2.35
N LEU A 311 -12.04 -4.68 1.19
CA LEU A 311 -12.40 -5.88 0.45
C LEU A 311 -12.18 -7.15 1.27
N ASP A 312 -11.19 -7.16 2.15
CA ASP A 312 -10.96 -8.27 3.07
C ASP A 312 -12.20 -8.49 3.97
N GLU A 313 -12.80 -7.41 4.46
CA GLU A 313 -14.02 -7.47 5.27
C GLU A 313 -15.25 -7.91 4.45
N GLU A 314 -15.31 -7.54 3.19
CA GLU A 314 -16.40 -7.93 2.27
C GLU A 314 -16.27 -9.39 1.86
N LEU A 315 -15.06 -9.84 1.54
CA LEU A 315 -14.77 -11.25 1.21
C LEU A 315 -15.08 -12.18 2.41
N MET A 316 -14.81 -11.73 3.63
CA MET A 316 -15.13 -12.47 4.83
C MET A 316 -16.64 -12.62 5.09
N LYS A 317 -17.44 -11.64 4.70
CA LYS A 317 -18.92 -11.73 4.86
C LYS A 317 -19.56 -12.75 3.90
N GLN A 318 -18.88 -13.04 2.79
CA GLN A 318 -19.35 -14.00 1.78
C GLN A 318 -19.08 -15.48 2.19
N THR A 319 -18.19 -15.71 3.15
CA THR A 319 -17.95 -17.06 3.70
C THR A 319 -19.00 -17.36 4.73
N GLY A 320 -19.89 -18.31 4.41
CA GLY A 320 -20.95 -18.75 5.32
C GLY A 320 -20.42 -19.39 6.61
N PRO A 321 -21.28 -19.56 7.64
CA PRO A 321 -20.89 -20.03 8.98
C PRO A 321 -20.35 -21.49 9.04
N SER A 322 -20.34 -22.21 7.94
CA SER A 322 -19.90 -23.61 7.85
C SER A 322 -18.41 -23.79 7.59
N ASP A 323 -17.66 -22.75 7.27
CA ASP A 323 -16.21 -22.87 7.08
C ASP A 323 -15.50 -22.82 8.44
N LYS A 324 -14.91 -23.95 8.85
CA LYS A 324 -14.15 -24.10 10.11
C LYS A 324 -12.92 -23.18 10.21
N ARG A 325 -12.62 -22.41 9.17
CA ARG A 325 -11.61 -21.34 9.11
C ARG A 325 -12.19 -19.97 9.49
N GLN A 326 -13.27 -19.96 10.31
CA GLN A 326 -13.83 -18.71 10.83
C GLN A 326 -12.75 -17.84 11.48
N GLY A 327 -12.60 -16.61 10.96
CA GLY A 327 -11.64 -15.62 11.46
C GLY A 327 -10.37 -15.47 10.64
N SER A 328 -10.22 -16.14 9.49
CA SER A 328 -9.09 -15.92 8.60
C SER A 328 -9.37 -14.75 7.64
N ASN A 329 -8.45 -13.79 7.59
CA ASN A 329 -8.46 -12.75 6.56
C ASN A 329 -7.87 -13.36 5.29
N TYR A 330 -8.71 -13.50 4.26
CA TYR A 330 -8.37 -14.26 3.07
C TYR A 330 -7.51 -13.49 2.08
N LEU A 331 -7.55 -12.15 2.12
CA LEU A 331 -6.84 -11.35 1.11
C LEU A 331 -5.32 -11.58 1.17
N SER A 332 -4.74 -11.68 2.36
CA SER A 332 -3.31 -11.98 2.53
C SER A 332 -2.94 -13.35 1.93
N MET A 333 -3.79 -14.35 2.16
CA MET A 333 -3.61 -15.71 1.65
C MET A 333 -3.86 -15.78 0.14
N LEU A 334 -4.96 -15.20 -0.36
CA LEU A 334 -5.32 -15.23 -1.79
C LEU A 334 -4.35 -14.43 -2.65
N LEU A 335 -3.76 -13.35 -2.12
CA LEU A 335 -2.69 -12.62 -2.77
C LEU A 335 -1.35 -13.34 -2.71
N GLN A 336 -1.20 -14.39 -1.91
CA GLN A 336 0.11 -14.99 -1.62
C GLN A 336 1.10 -13.95 -1.07
N GLU A 337 0.69 -13.23 -0.02
CA GLU A 337 1.41 -12.05 0.51
C GLU A 337 2.90 -12.31 0.76
N GLU A 338 3.25 -13.49 1.29
CA GLU A 338 4.64 -13.83 1.60
C GLU A 338 5.50 -13.96 0.33
N ARG A 339 4.89 -14.31 -0.82
CA ARG A 339 5.57 -14.41 -2.12
C ARG A 339 5.59 -13.08 -2.85
N LEU A 340 4.49 -12.34 -2.83
CA LEU A 340 4.42 -11.01 -3.46
C LEU A 340 5.26 -9.97 -2.72
N PHE A 341 5.35 -10.09 -1.40
CA PHE A 341 6.08 -9.15 -0.55
C PHE A 341 7.02 -9.93 0.39
N PRO A 342 8.17 -10.39 -0.09
CA PRO A 342 9.12 -11.17 0.71
C PRO A 342 9.49 -10.48 2.02
N ARG A 343 9.71 -11.27 3.07
CA ARG A 343 10.06 -10.80 4.41
C ARG A 343 11.49 -11.24 4.71
N THR A 344 12.44 -10.36 4.47
CA THR A 344 13.87 -10.64 4.62
C THR A 344 14.54 -9.65 5.58
N LEU A 345 15.64 -10.05 6.18
CA LEU A 345 16.48 -9.16 6.99
C LEU A 345 17.48 -8.37 6.13
N ASN A 346 17.89 -8.94 5.01
CA ASN A 346 18.83 -8.30 4.09
C ASN A 346 18.07 -7.79 2.87
N CYS A 347 18.56 -6.72 2.27
CA CYS A 347 18.11 -6.31 0.95
C CYS A 347 18.36 -7.43 -0.06
N LEU A 348 17.41 -7.62 -0.95
CA LEU A 348 17.49 -8.65 -1.98
C LEU A 348 18.28 -8.13 -3.18
N SER A 349 19.29 -8.89 -3.61
CA SER A 349 19.93 -8.65 -4.90
C SER A 349 19.01 -9.00 -6.07
N ASP A 350 19.30 -8.47 -7.26
CA ASP A 350 18.57 -8.79 -8.48
C ASP A 350 18.48 -10.31 -8.75
N ASN A 351 19.56 -11.04 -8.46
CA ASN A 351 19.58 -12.50 -8.60
C ASN A 351 18.59 -13.18 -7.65
N GLN A 352 18.59 -12.76 -6.39
CA GLN A 352 17.65 -13.31 -5.40
C GLN A 352 16.17 -12.96 -5.73
N LEU A 353 15.92 -11.75 -6.24
CA LEU A 353 14.60 -11.39 -6.73
C LEU A 353 14.17 -12.25 -7.92
N ASN A 354 15.09 -12.53 -8.85
CA ASN A 354 14.83 -13.43 -9.98
C ASN A 354 14.54 -14.86 -9.51
N GLU A 355 15.31 -15.39 -8.56
CA GLU A 355 15.07 -16.70 -7.96
C GLU A 355 13.69 -16.80 -7.28
N LEU A 356 13.28 -15.76 -6.53
CA LEU A 356 11.94 -15.68 -5.93
C LEU A 356 10.85 -15.61 -6.99
N GLN A 357 11.08 -14.87 -8.08
CA GLN A 357 10.15 -14.79 -9.19
C GLN A 357 10.01 -16.13 -9.92
N GLU A 358 11.11 -16.87 -10.12
CA GLU A 358 11.11 -18.22 -10.70
C GLU A 358 10.38 -19.22 -9.78
N ASP A 359 10.65 -19.22 -8.46
CA ASP A 359 9.93 -20.06 -7.50
C ASP A 359 8.43 -19.77 -7.52
N PHE A 360 8.06 -18.48 -7.62
CA PHE A 360 6.69 -18.06 -7.72
C PHE A 360 6.04 -18.59 -9.01
N PHE A 361 6.69 -18.46 -10.16
CA PHE A 361 6.21 -19.00 -11.44
C PHE A 361 6.09 -20.53 -11.44
N ASN A 362 6.98 -21.22 -10.73
CA ASN A 362 6.98 -22.66 -10.59
C ASN A 362 5.95 -23.17 -9.56
N THR A 363 5.16 -22.28 -8.96
CA THR A 363 4.08 -22.64 -8.01
C THR A 363 2.71 -22.29 -8.64
N PRO A 364 2.09 -23.19 -9.45
CA PRO A 364 0.91 -22.86 -10.24
C PRO A 364 -0.29 -22.34 -9.43
N ILE A 365 -0.51 -22.90 -8.22
CA ILE A 365 -1.62 -22.46 -7.35
C ILE A 365 -1.38 -21.02 -6.87
N ALA A 366 -0.16 -20.69 -6.46
CA ALA A 366 0.18 -19.34 -6.00
C ALA A 366 0.01 -18.32 -7.14
N MET A 367 0.48 -18.65 -8.34
CA MET A 367 0.29 -17.81 -9.53
C MET A 367 -1.18 -17.63 -9.88
N PHE A 368 -1.97 -18.69 -9.75
CA PHE A 368 -3.41 -18.62 -10.02
C PHE A 368 -4.11 -17.73 -9.01
N GLU A 369 -3.94 -17.98 -7.71
CA GLU A 369 -4.60 -17.24 -6.63
C GLU A 369 -4.24 -15.75 -6.66
N SER A 370 -2.95 -15.41 -6.77
CA SER A 370 -2.51 -14.02 -6.84
C SER A 370 -2.92 -13.32 -8.13
N GLY A 371 -2.91 -14.01 -9.27
CA GLY A 371 -3.36 -13.46 -10.54
C GLY A 371 -4.84 -13.11 -10.53
N VAL A 372 -5.70 -14.03 -10.08
CA VAL A 372 -7.14 -13.78 -9.94
C VAL A 372 -7.40 -12.68 -8.91
N SER A 373 -6.75 -12.71 -7.75
CA SER A 373 -6.91 -11.70 -6.71
C SER A 373 -6.50 -10.31 -7.20
N SER A 374 -5.38 -10.20 -7.90
CA SER A 374 -4.92 -8.94 -8.49
C SER A 374 -5.91 -8.39 -9.53
N ALA A 375 -6.48 -9.25 -10.35
CA ALA A 375 -7.50 -8.86 -11.33
C ALA A 375 -8.78 -8.37 -10.65
N VAL A 376 -9.22 -9.02 -9.58
CA VAL A 376 -10.39 -8.59 -8.78
C VAL A 376 -10.12 -7.22 -8.14
N LEU A 377 -8.95 -7.01 -7.53
CA LEU A 377 -8.55 -5.72 -6.95
C LEU A 377 -8.56 -4.61 -7.99
N ASN A 378 -7.95 -4.83 -9.15
CA ASN A 378 -7.94 -3.86 -10.25
C ASN A 378 -9.37 -3.56 -10.75
N THR A 379 -10.20 -4.58 -10.93
CA THR A 379 -11.60 -4.41 -11.33
C THR A 379 -12.37 -3.57 -10.31
N HIS A 380 -12.16 -3.84 -9.02
CA HIS A 380 -12.78 -3.05 -7.95
C HIS A 380 -12.36 -1.57 -8.02
N VAL A 381 -11.08 -1.28 -8.22
CA VAL A 381 -10.59 0.10 -8.38
C VAL A 381 -11.23 0.77 -9.60
N MET A 382 -11.27 0.08 -10.75
CA MET A 382 -11.87 0.64 -11.96
C MET A 382 -13.37 0.94 -11.76
N ARG A 383 -14.12 0.02 -11.18
CA ARG A 383 -15.57 0.18 -10.98
C ARG A 383 -15.91 1.13 -9.83
N LYS A 384 -15.32 0.95 -8.65
CA LYS A 384 -15.65 1.74 -7.44
C LYS A 384 -14.83 3.01 -7.31
N GLY A 385 -13.57 3.00 -7.73
CA GLY A 385 -12.69 4.17 -7.70
C GLY A 385 -12.97 5.14 -8.84
N PHE A 386 -13.02 4.63 -10.08
CA PHE A 386 -13.21 5.47 -11.27
C PHE A 386 -14.65 5.50 -11.80
N GLY A 387 -15.54 4.66 -11.31
CA GLY A 387 -16.93 4.59 -11.77
C GLY A 387 -17.06 4.05 -13.21
N LEU A 388 -16.10 3.23 -13.66
CA LEU A 388 -16.11 2.61 -14.97
C LEU A 388 -16.83 1.27 -14.92
N GLU A 389 -17.96 1.16 -15.61
CA GLU A 389 -18.68 -0.09 -15.75
C GLU A 389 -18.48 -0.62 -17.18
N PRO A 390 -18.13 -1.91 -17.34
CA PRO A 390 -17.94 -2.47 -18.67
C PRO A 390 -19.27 -2.77 -19.36
N ASP A 391 -19.36 -2.47 -20.64
CA ASP A 391 -20.46 -2.95 -21.51
C ASP A 391 -20.25 -4.41 -21.91
N ILE A 392 -18.99 -4.84 -22.00
CA ILE A 392 -18.58 -6.20 -22.35
C ILE A 392 -17.29 -6.55 -21.58
N ALA A 393 -17.13 -7.82 -21.32
CA ALA A 393 -15.90 -8.33 -20.72
C ALA A 393 -15.52 -9.67 -21.36
N PHE A 394 -14.23 -9.93 -21.44
CA PHE A 394 -13.70 -11.21 -21.90
C PHE A 394 -12.35 -11.50 -21.25
N GLY A 395 -12.05 -12.77 -21.12
CA GLY A 395 -10.78 -13.27 -20.62
C GLY A 395 -10.31 -14.47 -21.45
N TYR A 396 -9.02 -14.73 -21.39
CA TYR A 396 -8.42 -15.91 -22.00
C TYR A 396 -7.83 -16.82 -20.92
N SER A 397 -8.12 -18.12 -20.98
CA SER A 397 -7.62 -19.10 -19.99
C SER A 397 -8.03 -18.69 -18.57
N MET A 398 -7.06 -18.51 -17.64
CA MET A 398 -7.31 -18.01 -16.29
C MET A 398 -8.05 -16.67 -16.26
N GLY A 399 -7.96 -15.88 -17.32
CA GLY A 399 -8.66 -14.60 -17.46
C GLY A 399 -10.19 -14.73 -17.44
N GLU A 400 -10.77 -15.86 -17.87
CA GLU A 400 -12.21 -16.10 -17.73
C GLU A 400 -12.61 -16.17 -16.25
N ILE A 401 -11.81 -16.86 -15.44
CA ILE A 401 -12.06 -16.99 -13.99
C ILE A 401 -11.89 -15.63 -13.31
N SER A 402 -10.82 -14.90 -13.65
CA SER A 402 -10.58 -13.55 -13.17
C SER A 402 -11.73 -12.60 -13.51
N MET A 403 -12.29 -12.69 -14.70
CA MET A 403 -13.45 -11.93 -15.15
C MET A 403 -14.68 -12.25 -14.32
N LEU A 404 -14.99 -13.52 -14.12
CA LEU A 404 -16.19 -13.96 -13.39
C LEU A 404 -16.15 -13.48 -11.92
N TYR A 405 -15.01 -13.58 -11.25
CA TYR A 405 -14.84 -13.04 -9.89
C TYR A 405 -14.79 -11.51 -9.88
N GLY A 406 -14.04 -10.89 -10.78
CA GLY A 406 -13.92 -9.43 -10.84
C GLY A 406 -15.25 -8.72 -11.08
N LEU A 407 -16.12 -9.29 -11.88
CA LEU A 407 -17.45 -8.76 -12.15
C LEU A 407 -18.52 -9.18 -11.12
N GLY A 408 -18.17 -10.07 -10.19
CA GLY A 408 -19.09 -10.56 -9.16
C GLY A 408 -20.14 -11.58 -9.67
N VAL A 409 -19.85 -12.24 -10.79
CA VAL A 409 -20.67 -13.38 -11.27
C VAL A 409 -20.45 -14.60 -10.38
N TRP A 410 -19.21 -14.81 -9.98
CA TRP A 410 -18.84 -15.77 -8.94
C TRP A 410 -18.50 -15.02 -7.65
N GLU A 411 -19.09 -15.47 -6.55
CA GLU A 411 -19.03 -14.73 -5.29
C GLU A 411 -17.92 -15.19 -4.34
N SER A 412 -17.52 -16.47 -4.36
CA SER A 412 -16.63 -17.01 -3.33
C SER A 412 -15.25 -17.41 -3.85
N MET A 413 -14.31 -16.45 -3.82
CA MET A 413 -12.88 -16.72 -4.09
C MET A 413 -12.28 -17.72 -3.10
N CYS A 414 -12.77 -17.77 -1.86
CA CYS A 414 -12.32 -18.71 -0.84
C CYS A 414 -12.66 -20.16 -1.18
N ASN A 415 -13.82 -20.40 -1.79
CA ASN A 415 -14.18 -21.73 -2.27
C ASN A 415 -13.28 -22.16 -3.43
N MET A 416 -12.92 -21.23 -4.33
CA MET A 416 -11.95 -21.49 -5.40
C MET A 416 -10.61 -21.95 -4.83
N SER A 417 -10.05 -21.17 -3.90
CA SER A 417 -8.78 -21.51 -3.25
C SER A 417 -8.87 -22.88 -2.53
N HIS A 418 -9.98 -23.14 -1.82
CA HIS A 418 -10.17 -24.44 -1.16
C HIS A 418 -10.18 -25.60 -2.15
N VAL A 419 -10.94 -25.50 -3.24
CA VAL A 419 -11.02 -26.52 -4.29
C VAL A 419 -9.65 -26.76 -4.92
N LEU A 420 -8.93 -25.71 -5.27
CA LEU A 420 -7.59 -25.80 -5.87
C LEU A 420 -6.58 -26.49 -4.96
N ASN A 421 -6.60 -26.17 -3.66
CA ASN A 421 -5.66 -26.73 -2.69
C ASN A 421 -6.04 -28.15 -2.19
N THR A 422 -7.26 -28.61 -2.47
CA THR A 422 -7.74 -29.94 -2.05
C THR A 422 -8.01 -30.91 -3.20
N SER A 423 -8.06 -30.41 -4.45
CA SER A 423 -8.16 -31.26 -5.63
C SER A 423 -6.86 -32.04 -5.85
N LYS A 424 -6.98 -33.34 -6.07
CA LYS A 424 -5.85 -34.24 -6.36
C LYS A 424 -5.49 -34.21 -7.83
#